data_79412189884e8bfa45b3038865fba071
#
_entry.id   79412189884e8bfa45b3038865fba071
#
_cell.length_a   1.000
_cell.length_b   1.000
_cell.length_c   1.000
_cell.angle_alpha   90.00
_cell.angle_beta   90.00
_cell.angle_gamma   90.00
#
_symmetry.space_group_name_H-M   'P 1'
#
loop_
_entity.id
_entity.type
_entity.pdbx_description
1 polymer ?
#
loop_
_entity_poly.entity_id
_entity_poly.type
_entity_poly.pdbx_seq_one_letter_code
_entity_poly.pdbx_strand_id
1 'polypeptide(L)'
;MHILYTFAHTIRDVSSQFLQGGKIGMTQNPFGQGQGQTHQNMQTGNIAPNMNHGGHEVFDVHEVLSTVVSGLNFKTLLRPHVKDQELLSILDRQYAFALDEYNITVECFKTGTDPSHPTTSYKMQTGNDFIYGIKESQPKKPIQSANEISDELISGYLLDAAKASATIKTTAALETTNPVVRRVLADSIPNCIEMAYELSIYQNKHHYYQVAQLDQQNMQAILNSFAPAPQGKMMS
;
A
#
# COMPACT_ATOMS: atom_id res chain seq x y z
N MET A 1 -9.93 6.04 -13.21
CA MET A 1 -9.76 4.62 -13.50
C MET A 1 -8.60 4.31 -14.45
N HIS A 2 -8.06 5.27 -15.22
CA HIS A 2 -6.93 5.05 -16.14
C HIS A 2 -5.53 5.17 -15.51
N ILE A 3 -5.37 5.86 -14.39
CA ILE A 3 -4.06 6.14 -13.76
C ILE A 3 -3.49 4.91 -13.03
N LEU A 4 -4.33 4.07 -12.45
CA LEU A 4 -3.90 2.81 -11.80
C LEU A 4 -3.34 1.77 -12.81
N TYR A 5 -3.77 1.83 -14.06
CA TYR A 5 -3.29 0.92 -15.11
C TYR A 5 -1.87 1.28 -15.58
N THR A 6 -1.52 2.55 -15.58
CA THR A 6 -0.21 3.02 -16.05
C THR A 6 0.90 2.72 -15.05
N PHE A 7 0.62 2.82 -13.74
CA PHE A 7 1.60 2.48 -12.70
C PHE A 7 1.91 0.97 -12.64
N ALA A 8 0.89 0.12 -12.83
CA ALA A 8 1.07 -1.34 -12.88
C ALA A 8 1.82 -1.80 -14.16
N HIS A 9 1.69 -1.08 -15.28
CA HIS A 9 2.41 -1.40 -16.52
C HIS A 9 3.88 -1.01 -16.47
N THR A 10 4.24 0.09 -15.81
CA THR A 10 5.63 0.52 -15.65
C THR A 10 6.44 -0.45 -14.79
N ILE A 11 5.81 -1.06 -13.77
CA ILE A 11 6.46 -2.07 -12.92
C ILE A 11 6.68 -3.39 -13.69
N ARG A 12 5.77 -3.76 -14.61
CA ARG A 12 5.95 -4.97 -15.45
C ARG A 12 7.09 -4.87 -16.47
N ASP A 13 7.33 -3.69 -17.02
CA ASP A 13 8.40 -3.52 -18.01
C ASP A 13 9.81 -3.56 -17.41
N VAL A 14 9.97 -3.17 -16.14
CA VAL A 14 11.26 -3.27 -15.45
C VAL A 14 11.64 -4.73 -15.15
N SER A 15 10.66 -5.59 -14.85
CA SER A 15 10.94 -7.00 -14.62
C SER A 15 11.26 -7.80 -15.88
N SER A 16 10.79 -7.38 -17.06
CA SER A 16 11.07 -8.05 -18.33
C SER A 16 12.47 -7.77 -18.90
N GLN A 17 13.10 -6.66 -18.53
CA GLN A 17 14.47 -6.32 -18.98
C GLN A 17 15.58 -7.07 -18.20
N PHE A 18 15.28 -7.62 -17.04
CA PHE A 18 16.26 -8.41 -16.27
C PHE A 18 16.40 -9.88 -16.73
N LEU A 19 15.53 -10.35 -17.63
CA LEU A 19 15.52 -11.74 -18.11
C LEU A 19 16.24 -11.97 -19.44
N GLN A 20 16.83 -10.94 -20.06
CA GLN A 20 17.59 -11.10 -21.29
C GLN A 20 19.04 -10.68 -21.11
N GLY A 21 19.87 -11.61 -20.71
CA GLY A 21 21.32 -11.42 -20.83
C GLY A 21 22.15 -12.15 -19.79
N GLY A 22 22.45 -13.41 -20.03
CA GLY A 22 23.50 -14.08 -19.30
C GLY A 22 23.40 -15.60 -19.36
N LYS A 23 23.92 -16.20 -20.44
CA LYS A 23 24.35 -17.60 -20.37
C LYS A 23 25.51 -17.69 -19.37
N ILE A 24 25.19 -17.96 -18.12
CA ILE A 24 26.22 -18.35 -17.14
C ILE A 24 26.43 -19.85 -17.32
N GLY A 25 27.65 -20.19 -17.75
CA GLY A 25 28.10 -21.55 -17.89
C GLY A 25 27.94 -22.33 -16.57
N MET A 26 27.40 -23.54 -16.67
CA MET A 26 27.34 -24.47 -15.56
C MET A 26 28.76 -24.84 -15.14
N THR A 27 29.26 -24.22 -14.08
CA THR A 27 30.38 -24.76 -13.32
C THR A 27 29.84 -25.92 -12.48
N GLN A 28 30.34 -27.11 -12.75
CA GLN A 28 30.05 -28.30 -11.99
C GLN A 28 30.38 -28.07 -10.52
N ASN A 29 29.40 -28.31 -9.66
CA ASN A 29 29.50 -28.22 -8.22
C ASN A 29 30.40 -29.40 -7.71
N PRO A 30 31.55 -29.17 -7.03
CA PRO A 30 32.43 -30.22 -6.60
C PRO A 30 32.03 -30.89 -5.27
N PHE A 31 30.83 -30.66 -4.79
CA PHE A 31 30.36 -31.31 -3.56
C PHE A 31 29.39 -32.46 -3.86
N GLY A 32 29.85 -33.61 -3.42
CA GLY A 32 29.41 -34.94 -3.59
C GLY A 32 27.91 -35.22 -3.59
N GLN A 33 27.60 -36.36 -4.18
CA GLN A 33 26.34 -37.06 -4.23
C GLN A 33 25.60 -36.98 -2.88
N GLY A 34 24.70 -36.01 -2.74
CA GLY A 34 23.70 -36.01 -1.69
C GLY A 34 22.68 -37.10 -1.99
N GLN A 35 22.61 -38.10 -1.13
CA GLN A 35 21.51 -39.06 -1.06
C GLN A 35 20.17 -38.32 -1.18
N GLY A 36 19.24 -38.94 -1.94
CA GLY A 36 17.94 -38.35 -2.24
C GLY A 36 17.29 -37.69 -1.05
N GLN A 37 17.04 -36.41 -1.18
CA GLN A 37 16.18 -35.68 -0.24
C GLN A 37 14.77 -36.21 -0.41
N THR A 38 14.43 -37.21 0.41
CA THR A 38 13.05 -37.54 0.69
C THR A 38 12.34 -36.30 1.16
N HIS A 39 11.13 -36.09 0.68
CA HIS A 39 10.25 -34.96 1.01
C HIS A 39 10.06 -34.75 2.53
N GLN A 40 11.07 -34.22 3.20
CA GLN A 40 11.00 -33.82 4.61
C GLN A 40 10.31 -32.48 4.82
N ASN A 41 9.86 -31.82 3.72
CA ASN A 41 9.34 -30.46 3.75
C ASN A 41 7.87 -30.34 4.17
N MET A 42 7.24 -31.38 4.66
CA MET A 42 5.85 -31.31 5.12
C MET A 42 5.70 -31.30 6.66
N GLN A 43 6.78 -31.12 7.41
CA GLN A 43 6.72 -31.02 8.88
C GLN A 43 6.86 -29.57 9.31
N THR A 44 5.77 -29.01 9.82
CA THR A 44 5.64 -27.63 10.29
C THR A 44 6.38 -27.33 11.60
N GLY A 45 7.06 -28.29 12.21
CA GLY A 45 7.59 -28.13 13.58
C GLY A 45 9.06 -27.74 13.72
N ASN A 46 9.86 -27.78 12.64
CA ASN A 46 11.33 -27.67 12.74
C ASN A 46 11.97 -26.60 11.84
N ILE A 47 11.18 -25.67 11.29
CA ILE A 47 11.73 -24.59 10.47
C ILE A 47 12.06 -23.42 11.40
N ALA A 48 13.30 -22.92 11.33
CA ALA A 48 13.70 -21.73 12.08
C ALA A 48 12.79 -20.54 11.71
N PRO A 49 12.38 -19.69 12.67
CA PRO A 49 11.45 -18.60 12.40
C PRO A 49 11.85 -17.70 11.23
N ASN A 50 13.13 -17.37 11.10
CA ASN A 50 13.68 -16.56 10.01
C ASN A 50 13.73 -17.28 8.65
N MET A 51 13.35 -18.53 8.59
CA MET A 51 13.24 -19.34 7.36
C MET A 51 11.79 -19.79 7.11
N ASN A 52 10.87 -19.42 7.97
CA ASN A 52 9.45 -19.77 7.88
C ASN A 52 8.70 -18.79 6.96
N HIS A 53 9.11 -18.70 5.71
CA HIS A 53 8.53 -17.84 4.70
C HIS A 53 8.27 -18.62 3.41
N GLY A 54 7.08 -18.46 2.84
CA GLY A 54 6.76 -18.96 1.52
C GLY A 54 7.49 -18.17 0.41
N GLY A 55 7.73 -18.81 -0.74
CA GLY A 55 8.42 -18.14 -1.85
C GLY A 55 7.68 -16.89 -2.36
N HIS A 56 6.35 -16.96 -2.51
CA HIS A 56 5.52 -15.82 -2.88
C HIS A 56 5.62 -14.71 -1.83
N GLU A 57 5.51 -15.04 -0.56
CA GLU A 57 5.64 -14.10 0.55
C GLU A 57 6.93 -13.27 0.47
N VAL A 58 8.07 -13.93 0.20
CA VAL A 58 9.37 -13.23 0.14
C VAL A 58 9.37 -12.14 -0.94
N PHE A 59 8.83 -12.44 -2.12
CA PHE A 59 8.75 -11.47 -3.21
C PHE A 59 7.70 -10.39 -2.93
N ASP A 60 6.53 -10.76 -2.46
CA ASP A 60 5.45 -9.80 -2.20
C ASP A 60 5.81 -8.83 -1.06
N VAL A 61 6.42 -9.32 0.03
CA VAL A 61 6.90 -8.45 1.11
C VAL A 61 8.06 -7.56 0.64
N HIS A 62 8.95 -8.07 -0.22
CA HIS A 62 9.99 -7.26 -0.85
C HIS A 62 9.38 -6.09 -1.65
N GLU A 63 8.33 -6.34 -2.45
CA GLU A 63 7.62 -5.29 -3.20
C GLU A 63 6.92 -4.29 -2.27
N VAL A 64 6.32 -4.76 -1.17
CA VAL A 64 5.75 -3.88 -0.14
C VAL A 64 6.83 -2.96 0.44
N LEU A 65 7.95 -3.51 0.88
CA LEU A 65 9.04 -2.72 1.48
C LEU A 65 9.64 -1.73 0.47
N SER A 66 9.81 -2.13 -0.79
CA SER A 66 10.27 -1.26 -1.88
C SER A 66 9.28 -0.09 -2.12
N THR A 67 7.99 -0.38 -2.11
CA THR A 67 6.94 0.64 -2.26
C THR A 67 6.93 1.62 -1.08
N VAL A 68 7.08 1.11 0.15
CA VAL A 68 7.13 1.98 1.35
C VAL A 68 8.36 2.87 1.33
N VAL A 69 9.54 2.33 0.98
CA VAL A 69 10.78 3.13 0.82
C VAL A 69 10.59 4.22 -0.23
N SER A 70 9.99 3.88 -1.38
CA SER A 70 9.70 4.86 -2.43
C SER A 70 8.77 5.95 -1.91
N GLY A 71 7.72 5.61 -1.17
CA GLY A 71 6.78 6.56 -0.57
C GLY A 71 7.44 7.47 0.48
N LEU A 72 8.34 6.95 1.31
CA LEU A 72 9.11 7.73 2.29
C LEU A 72 10.07 8.70 1.59
N ASN A 73 10.79 8.23 0.57
CA ASN A 73 11.69 9.06 -0.22
C ASN A 73 10.92 10.19 -0.93
N PHE A 74 9.75 9.88 -1.48
CA PHE A 74 8.88 10.87 -2.12
C PHE A 74 8.44 11.96 -1.14
N LYS A 75 8.01 11.59 0.07
CA LYS A 75 7.67 12.57 1.13
C LYS A 75 8.85 13.47 1.44
N THR A 76 10.06 12.90 1.58
CA THR A 76 11.29 13.66 1.83
C THR A 76 11.60 14.65 0.71
N LEU A 77 11.46 14.22 -0.57
CA LEU A 77 11.71 15.06 -1.74
C LEU A 77 10.68 16.18 -1.90
N LEU A 78 9.42 15.91 -1.62
CA LEU A 78 8.34 16.89 -1.80
C LEU A 78 8.19 17.86 -0.63
N ARG A 79 8.61 17.48 0.56
CA ARG A 79 8.47 18.28 1.78
C ARG A 79 8.93 19.76 1.64
N PRO A 80 10.09 20.07 1.02
CA PRO A 80 10.54 21.45 0.84
C PRO A 80 9.65 22.29 -0.08
N HIS A 81 8.80 21.66 -0.88
CA HIS A 81 7.91 22.33 -1.84
C HIS A 81 6.50 22.58 -1.27
N VAL A 82 6.18 22.03 -0.11
CA VAL A 82 4.88 22.23 0.55
C VAL A 82 4.82 23.65 1.10
N LYS A 83 3.75 24.38 0.72
CA LYS A 83 3.49 25.77 1.14
C LYS A 83 2.41 25.85 2.21
N ASP A 84 1.43 24.95 2.16
CA ASP A 84 0.33 24.88 3.11
C ASP A 84 0.76 24.17 4.40
N GLN A 85 0.57 24.82 5.54
CA GLN A 85 0.97 24.31 6.85
C GLN A 85 0.14 23.09 7.29
N GLU A 86 -1.13 23.00 6.89
CA GLU A 86 -1.97 21.83 7.16
C GLU A 86 -1.42 20.60 6.40
N LEU A 87 -1.12 20.77 5.11
CA LEU A 87 -0.51 19.71 4.32
C LEU A 87 0.86 19.29 4.85
N LEU A 88 1.68 20.25 5.28
CA LEU A 88 2.99 19.98 5.87
C LEU A 88 2.85 19.14 7.14
N SER A 89 1.91 19.49 8.00
CA SER A 89 1.62 18.74 9.23
C SER A 89 1.13 17.31 8.93
N ILE A 90 0.26 17.13 7.92
CA ILE A 90 -0.20 15.81 7.48
C ILE A 90 0.99 14.99 6.97
N LEU A 91 1.82 15.57 6.08
CA LEU A 91 2.99 14.91 5.51
C LEU A 91 3.95 14.43 6.59
N ASP A 92 4.33 15.30 7.52
CA ASP A 92 5.29 14.99 8.59
C ASP A 92 4.77 13.88 9.51
N ARG A 93 3.50 13.94 9.87
CA ARG A 93 2.83 12.95 10.71
C ARG A 93 2.76 11.59 10.02
N GLN A 94 2.33 11.56 8.76
CA GLN A 94 2.26 10.34 7.96
C GLN A 94 3.64 9.77 7.64
N TYR A 95 4.65 10.63 7.49
CA TYR A 95 6.03 10.17 7.30
C TYR A 95 6.54 9.43 8.54
N ALA A 96 6.44 10.05 9.70
CA ALA A 96 6.91 9.46 10.96
C ALA A 96 6.20 8.11 11.24
N PHE A 97 4.90 8.05 11.03
CA PHE A 97 4.12 6.84 11.22
C PHE A 97 4.51 5.72 10.22
N ALA A 98 4.62 6.05 8.93
CA ALA A 98 5.00 5.08 7.91
C ALA A 98 6.43 4.56 8.09
N LEU A 99 7.35 5.38 8.61
CA LEU A 99 8.72 4.97 8.94
C LEU A 99 8.73 3.95 10.08
N ASP A 100 7.91 4.14 11.09
CA ASP A 100 7.73 3.21 12.20
C ASP A 100 7.17 1.86 11.71
N GLU A 101 6.08 1.88 10.91
CA GLU A 101 5.54 0.67 10.29
C GLU A 101 6.55 -0.07 9.39
N TYR A 102 7.35 0.68 8.64
CA TYR A 102 8.44 0.11 7.85
C TYR A 102 9.42 -0.67 8.73
N ASN A 103 9.86 -0.06 9.83
CA ASN A 103 10.84 -0.68 10.73
C ASN A 103 10.32 -1.99 11.34
N ILE A 104 9.10 -2.01 11.88
CA ILE A 104 8.52 -3.23 12.44
C ILE A 104 8.26 -4.30 11.37
N THR A 105 7.93 -3.90 10.14
CA THR A 105 7.77 -4.83 9.01
C THR A 105 9.11 -5.46 8.63
N VAL A 106 10.18 -4.67 8.55
CA VAL A 106 11.53 -5.19 8.29
C VAL A 106 11.97 -6.13 9.40
N GLU A 107 11.70 -5.79 10.66
CA GLU A 107 12.07 -6.59 11.81
C GLU A 107 11.37 -7.96 11.79
N CYS A 108 10.06 -8.01 11.66
CA CYS A 108 9.33 -9.28 11.64
C CYS A 108 9.63 -10.10 10.38
N PHE A 109 9.86 -9.45 9.23
CA PHE A 109 10.22 -10.14 7.99
C PHE A 109 11.60 -10.81 8.08
N LYS A 110 12.59 -10.16 8.72
CA LYS A 110 13.92 -10.74 8.92
C LYS A 110 13.96 -11.85 9.96
N THR A 111 13.17 -11.72 11.00
CA THR A 111 13.24 -12.64 12.16
C THR A 111 12.21 -13.76 12.11
N GLY A 112 11.10 -13.56 11.39
CA GLY A 112 9.94 -14.45 11.39
C GLY A 112 9.17 -14.46 12.73
N THR A 113 9.49 -13.55 13.64
CA THR A 113 8.94 -13.44 14.99
C THR A 113 8.34 -12.08 15.25
N ASP A 114 7.66 -11.91 16.37
CA ASP A 114 7.06 -10.63 16.75
C ASP A 114 8.10 -9.49 16.73
N PRO A 115 7.74 -8.32 16.16
CA PRO A 115 8.61 -7.15 16.18
C PRO A 115 8.68 -6.54 17.59
N SER A 116 9.56 -5.55 17.75
CA SER A 116 9.81 -4.84 19.01
C SER A 116 8.55 -4.24 19.64
N HIS A 117 7.58 -3.88 18.83
CA HIS A 117 6.24 -3.46 19.27
C HIS A 117 5.18 -3.79 18.20
N PRO A 118 3.90 -3.88 18.59
CA PRO A 118 2.82 -4.17 17.66
C PRO A 118 2.54 -2.98 16.74
N THR A 119 1.88 -3.25 15.60
CA THR A 119 1.33 -2.21 14.73
C THR A 119 0.38 -1.31 15.52
N THR A 120 0.62 -0.01 15.49
CA THR A 120 -0.24 1.00 16.10
C THR A 120 -1.33 1.46 15.12
N SER A 121 -2.30 2.24 15.61
CA SER A 121 -3.36 2.80 14.75
C SER A 121 -3.06 4.25 14.43
N TYR A 122 -2.97 4.55 13.13
CA TYR A 122 -2.91 5.94 12.68
C TYR A 122 -4.20 6.68 13.07
N LYS A 123 -4.06 7.91 13.54
CA LYS A 123 -5.18 8.78 13.86
C LYS A 123 -5.04 10.08 13.07
N MET A 124 -5.95 10.30 12.15
CA MET A 124 -6.04 11.58 11.46
C MET A 124 -6.40 12.70 12.43
N GLN A 125 -6.05 13.94 12.10
CA GLN A 125 -6.33 15.13 12.92
C GLN A 125 -7.32 16.09 12.26
N THR A 126 -7.83 15.74 11.09
CA THR A 126 -8.86 16.51 10.37
C THR A 126 -10.27 16.01 10.72
N GLY A 127 -11.28 16.86 10.59
CA GLY A 127 -12.68 16.47 10.68
C GLY A 127 -13.12 15.60 9.50
N ASN A 128 -14.27 14.92 9.63
CA ASN A 128 -14.83 14.01 8.62
C ASN A 128 -15.71 14.72 7.59
N ASP A 129 -15.54 16.01 7.37
CA ASP A 129 -16.45 16.82 6.58
C ASP A 129 -16.04 16.85 5.10
N PHE A 130 -16.83 16.19 4.26
CA PHE A 130 -16.73 16.31 2.81
C PHE A 130 -17.67 17.39 2.28
N ILE A 131 -17.17 18.17 1.32
CA ILE A 131 -17.95 19.14 0.54
C ILE A 131 -18.42 18.40 -0.72
N TYR A 132 -19.73 18.36 -0.92
CA TYR A 132 -20.35 17.75 -2.08
C TYR A 132 -20.64 18.78 -3.16
N GLY A 133 -20.66 18.33 -4.40
CA GLY A 133 -20.90 19.16 -5.58
C GLY A 133 -19.67 19.36 -6.43
N ILE A 134 -19.90 19.79 -7.66
CA ILE A 134 -18.84 20.07 -8.63
C ILE A 134 -18.88 21.55 -8.99
N LYS A 135 -17.72 22.22 -8.84
CA LYS A 135 -17.49 23.55 -9.38
C LYS A 135 -16.73 23.43 -10.69
N GLU A 136 -17.04 24.26 -11.64
CA GLU A 136 -16.26 24.38 -12.86
C GLU A 136 -14.81 24.74 -12.52
N SER A 137 -13.88 24.05 -13.14
CA SER A 137 -12.44 24.22 -12.95
C SER A 137 -11.72 24.09 -14.28
N GLN A 138 -10.50 24.64 -14.34
CA GLN A 138 -9.66 24.46 -15.51
C GLN A 138 -9.27 22.99 -15.70
N PRO A 139 -9.19 22.49 -16.94
CA PRO A 139 -8.72 21.13 -17.21
C PRO A 139 -7.31 20.90 -16.64
N LYS A 140 -7.16 19.78 -15.93
CA LYS A 140 -5.85 19.38 -15.41
C LYS A 140 -4.93 18.92 -16.53
N LYS A 141 -3.67 19.33 -16.46
CA LYS A 141 -2.63 18.95 -17.41
C LYS A 141 -1.35 18.57 -16.66
N PRO A 142 -0.47 17.72 -17.26
CA PRO A 142 0.84 17.43 -16.68
C PRO A 142 1.67 18.71 -16.53
N ILE A 143 2.44 18.78 -15.45
CA ILE A 143 3.43 19.86 -15.26
C ILE A 143 4.57 19.70 -16.28
N GLN A 144 5.16 20.83 -16.66
CA GLN A 144 6.28 20.89 -17.62
C GLN A 144 7.61 21.22 -16.93
N SER A 145 7.58 21.66 -15.68
CA SER A 145 8.78 21.98 -14.93
C SER A 145 8.56 21.80 -13.42
N ALA A 146 9.65 21.68 -12.66
CA ALA A 146 9.61 21.58 -11.20
C ALA A 146 9.03 22.85 -10.53
N ASN A 147 9.07 24.01 -11.21
CA ASN A 147 8.50 25.26 -10.68
C ASN A 147 6.96 25.23 -10.58
N GLU A 148 6.32 24.27 -11.22
CA GLU A 148 4.87 24.07 -11.20
C GLU A 148 4.42 23.14 -10.06
N ILE A 149 5.35 22.64 -9.24
CA ILE A 149 5.02 21.83 -8.06
C ILE A 149 4.17 22.68 -7.11
N SER A 150 3.00 22.14 -6.76
CA SER A 150 1.98 22.80 -5.93
C SER A 150 1.46 21.86 -4.86
N ASP A 151 0.78 22.42 -3.84
CA ASP A 151 0.14 21.61 -2.79
C ASP A 151 -0.94 20.69 -3.36
N GLU A 152 -1.64 21.08 -4.44
CA GLU A 152 -2.56 20.19 -5.17
C GLU A 152 -1.83 18.94 -5.70
N LEU A 153 -0.72 19.14 -6.39
CA LEU A 153 0.08 18.06 -6.95
C LEU A 153 0.64 17.15 -5.83
N ILE A 154 1.24 17.78 -4.81
CA ILE A 154 1.85 17.05 -3.68
C ILE A 154 0.81 16.20 -2.95
N SER A 155 -0.32 16.80 -2.55
CA SER A 155 -1.38 16.07 -1.85
C SER A 155 -1.99 14.97 -2.71
N GLY A 156 -2.06 15.16 -4.03
CA GLY A 156 -2.47 14.13 -4.98
C GLY A 156 -1.55 12.92 -4.97
N TYR A 157 -0.25 13.14 -5.08
CA TYR A 157 0.74 12.05 -5.01
C TYR A 157 0.75 11.34 -3.67
N LEU A 158 0.60 12.07 -2.55
CA LEU A 158 0.52 11.45 -1.23
C LEU A 158 -0.73 10.58 -1.08
N LEU A 159 -1.87 11.02 -1.61
CA LEU A 159 -3.11 10.27 -1.64
C LEU A 159 -2.98 8.99 -2.48
N ASP A 160 -2.41 9.09 -3.67
CA ASP A 160 -2.20 7.95 -4.54
C ASP A 160 -1.22 6.94 -3.94
N ALA A 161 -0.15 7.41 -3.29
CA ALA A 161 0.80 6.56 -2.58
C ALA A 161 0.13 5.81 -1.41
N ALA A 162 -0.74 6.46 -0.64
CA ALA A 162 -1.47 5.80 0.45
C ALA A 162 -2.43 4.73 -0.07
N LYS A 163 -3.16 5.00 -1.16
CA LYS A 163 -4.03 4.02 -1.83
C LYS A 163 -3.23 2.83 -2.39
N ALA A 164 -2.11 3.10 -3.05
CA ALA A 164 -1.23 2.06 -3.58
C ALA A 164 -0.67 1.19 -2.47
N SER A 165 -0.24 1.79 -1.35
CA SER A 165 0.25 1.07 -0.18
C SER A 165 -0.82 0.14 0.42
N ALA A 166 -2.07 0.60 0.54
CA ALA A 166 -3.17 -0.25 1.00
C ALA A 166 -3.37 -1.47 0.09
N THR A 167 -3.32 -1.25 -1.24
CA THR A 167 -3.52 -2.32 -2.23
C THR A 167 -2.40 -3.35 -2.18
N ILE A 168 -1.14 -2.93 -2.21
CA ILE A 168 -0.01 -3.88 -2.24
C ILE A 168 0.13 -4.64 -0.92
N LYS A 169 -0.10 -3.99 0.22
CA LYS A 169 -0.11 -4.64 1.53
C LYS A 169 -1.23 -5.68 1.63
N THR A 170 -2.41 -5.40 1.06
CA THR A 170 -3.51 -6.35 1.02
C THR A 170 -3.14 -7.58 0.20
N THR A 171 -2.57 -7.39 -0.99
CA THR A 171 -2.11 -8.49 -1.83
C THR A 171 -1.08 -9.35 -1.09
N ALA A 172 -0.04 -8.74 -0.54
CA ALA A 172 1.00 -9.45 0.19
C ALA A 172 0.46 -10.18 1.43
N ALA A 173 -0.45 -9.56 2.20
CA ALA A 173 -1.03 -10.20 3.38
C ALA A 173 -1.83 -11.47 3.06
N LEU A 174 -2.45 -11.55 1.87
CA LEU A 174 -3.20 -12.72 1.41
C LEU A 174 -2.29 -13.89 1.01
N GLU A 175 -1.08 -13.62 0.56
CA GLU A 175 -0.09 -14.61 0.14
C GLU A 175 0.93 -14.98 1.23
N THR A 176 0.97 -14.21 2.32
CA THR A 176 1.94 -14.39 3.41
C THR A 176 1.61 -15.63 4.24
N THR A 177 2.58 -16.53 4.35
CA THR A 177 2.46 -17.79 5.11
C THR A 177 2.93 -17.66 6.55
N ASN A 178 3.90 -16.78 6.83
CA ASN A 178 4.34 -16.49 8.19
C ASN A 178 3.23 -15.72 8.96
N PRO A 179 2.71 -16.24 10.07
CA PRO A 179 1.55 -15.65 10.76
C PRO A 179 1.85 -14.27 11.36
N VAL A 180 3.10 -14.00 11.73
CA VAL A 180 3.50 -12.71 12.31
C VAL A 180 3.58 -11.65 11.23
N VAL A 181 4.29 -11.93 10.12
CA VAL A 181 4.40 -11.02 8.98
C VAL A 181 3.00 -10.72 8.41
N ARG A 182 2.17 -11.75 8.24
CA ARG A 182 0.78 -11.60 7.78
C ARG A 182 -0.01 -10.64 8.68
N ARG A 183 0.11 -10.79 10.02
CA ARG A 183 -0.59 -9.92 10.96
C ARG A 183 -0.10 -8.47 10.85
N VAL A 184 1.21 -8.23 10.82
CA VAL A 184 1.78 -6.88 10.70
C VAL A 184 1.32 -6.20 9.41
N LEU A 185 1.33 -6.92 8.29
CA LEU A 185 0.81 -6.40 7.02
C LEU A 185 -0.68 -6.09 7.10
N ALA A 186 -1.49 -7.04 7.58
CA ALA A 186 -2.95 -6.89 7.69
C ALA A 186 -3.34 -5.72 8.60
N ASP A 187 -2.69 -5.58 9.76
CA ASP A 187 -2.96 -4.52 10.73
C ASP A 187 -2.53 -3.13 10.21
N SER A 188 -1.62 -3.08 9.24
CA SER A 188 -1.17 -1.83 8.62
C SER A 188 -2.09 -1.31 7.50
N ILE A 189 -2.98 -2.13 6.95
CA ILE A 189 -3.91 -1.73 5.89
C ILE A 189 -4.89 -0.64 6.34
N PRO A 190 -5.57 -0.76 7.49
CA PRO A 190 -6.44 0.29 8.00
C PRO A 190 -5.73 1.64 8.16
N ASN A 191 -4.44 1.64 8.52
CA ASN A 191 -3.65 2.85 8.63
C ASN A 191 -3.47 3.56 7.27
N CYS A 192 -3.21 2.79 6.22
CA CYS A 192 -3.13 3.35 4.86
C CYS A 192 -4.47 3.93 4.40
N ILE A 193 -5.59 3.30 4.77
CA ILE A 193 -6.95 3.78 4.47
C ILE A 193 -7.20 5.09 5.19
N GLU A 194 -6.87 5.18 6.48
CA GLU A 194 -7.04 6.39 7.29
C GLU A 194 -6.17 7.55 6.77
N MET A 195 -4.91 7.28 6.40
CA MET A 195 -4.02 8.26 5.77
C MET A 195 -4.57 8.77 4.43
N ALA A 196 -5.10 7.86 3.60
CA ALA A 196 -5.72 8.23 2.34
C ALA A 196 -6.98 9.07 2.55
N TYR A 197 -7.79 8.73 3.56
CA TYR A 197 -9.01 9.46 3.89
C TYR A 197 -8.68 10.89 4.36
N GLU A 198 -7.71 11.07 5.25
CA GLU A 198 -7.24 12.39 5.69
C GLU A 198 -6.80 13.27 4.50
N LEU A 199 -6.00 12.72 3.58
CA LEU A 199 -5.57 13.43 2.38
C LEU A 199 -6.73 13.74 1.41
N SER A 200 -7.71 12.84 1.31
CA SER A 200 -8.89 13.08 0.47
C SER A 200 -9.75 14.22 1.02
N ILE A 201 -9.88 14.34 2.35
CA ILE A 201 -10.56 15.47 3.00
C ILE A 201 -9.80 16.78 2.75
N TYR A 202 -8.47 16.77 2.92
CA TYR A 202 -7.64 17.93 2.59
C TYR A 202 -7.85 18.37 1.15
N GLN A 203 -7.74 17.46 0.19
CA GLN A 203 -7.96 17.78 -1.23
C GLN A 203 -9.38 18.25 -1.54
N ASN A 204 -10.38 17.67 -0.89
CA ASN A 204 -11.77 18.06 -1.06
C ASN A 204 -12.03 19.48 -0.55
N LYS A 205 -11.52 19.82 0.63
CA LYS A 205 -11.59 21.16 1.23
C LYS A 205 -11.00 22.24 0.31
N HIS A 206 -9.90 21.92 -0.38
CA HIS A 206 -9.24 22.81 -1.34
C HIS A 206 -9.81 22.73 -2.77
N HIS A 207 -10.87 21.97 -2.99
CA HIS A 207 -11.48 21.68 -4.31
C HIS A 207 -10.54 21.00 -5.32
N TYR A 208 -9.44 20.42 -4.88
CA TYR A 208 -8.56 19.62 -5.72
C TYR A 208 -9.19 18.26 -6.06
N TYR A 209 -10.01 17.73 -5.15
CA TYR A 209 -10.80 16.52 -5.32
C TYR A 209 -12.28 16.83 -5.07
N GLN A 210 -13.07 16.92 -6.12
CA GLN A 210 -14.48 17.25 -6.03
C GLN A 210 -15.33 15.98 -6.06
N VAL A 211 -16.37 15.94 -5.22
CA VAL A 211 -17.26 14.79 -5.07
C VAL A 211 -18.61 15.11 -5.67
N ALA A 212 -18.93 14.48 -6.80
CA ALA A 212 -20.23 14.60 -7.43
C ALA A 212 -21.30 13.96 -6.54
N GLN A 213 -22.49 14.52 -6.56
CA GLN A 213 -23.65 13.99 -5.87
C GLN A 213 -24.72 13.65 -6.89
N LEU A 214 -25.37 12.50 -6.70
CA LEU A 214 -26.56 12.15 -7.47
C LEU A 214 -27.75 13.00 -7.02
N ASP A 215 -28.72 13.18 -7.91
CA ASP A 215 -30.00 13.76 -7.50
C ASP A 215 -30.68 12.86 -6.46
N GLN A 216 -31.58 13.45 -5.67
CA GLN A 216 -32.21 12.80 -4.53
C GLN A 216 -32.98 11.53 -4.94
N GLN A 217 -33.65 11.54 -6.08
CA GLN A 217 -34.45 10.39 -6.54
C GLN A 217 -33.58 9.21 -6.89
N ASN A 218 -32.51 9.42 -7.67
CA ASN A 218 -31.54 8.38 -8.03
C ASN A 218 -30.77 7.87 -6.81
N MET A 219 -30.35 8.78 -5.92
CA MET A 219 -29.71 8.40 -4.66
C MET A 219 -30.61 7.47 -3.85
N GLN A 220 -31.87 7.85 -3.62
CA GLN A 220 -32.81 7.06 -2.84
C GLN A 220 -33.13 5.71 -3.49
N ALA A 221 -33.24 5.65 -4.82
CA ALA A 221 -33.48 4.41 -5.54
C ALA A 221 -32.31 3.41 -5.34
N ILE A 222 -31.07 3.89 -5.40
CA ILE A 222 -29.89 3.06 -5.17
C ILE A 222 -29.80 2.61 -3.71
N LEU A 223 -30.01 3.50 -2.75
CA LEU A 223 -29.98 3.17 -1.32
C LEU A 223 -31.04 2.11 -0.95
N ASN A 224 -32.19 2.11 -1.62
CA ASN A 224 -33.26 1.15 -1.39
C ASN A 224 -33.14 -0.15 -2.22
N SER A 225 -32.10 -0.29 -3.03
CA SER A 225 -31.94 -1.48 -3.89
C SER A 225 -31.50 -2.74 -3.14
N PHE A 226 -31.08 -2.60 -1.89
CA PHE A 226 -30.67 -3.71 -1.03
C PHE A 226 -31.50 -3.72 0.26
N ALA A 227 -31.94 -4.92 0.66
CA ALA A 227 -32.64 -5.13 1.93
C ALA A 227 -31.84 -6.11 2.80
N PRO A 228 -31.91 -5.97 4.14
CA PRO A 228 -31.34 -6.97 5.04
C PRO A 228 -31.91 -8.36 4.78
N ALA A 229 -31.05 -9.37 4.75
CA ALA A 229 -31.52 -10.76 4.68
C ALA A 229 -32.07 -11.19 6.05
N PRO A 230 -33.17 -11.96 6.09
CA PRO A 230 -33.64 -12.53 7.34
C PRO A 230 -32.56 -13.47 7.93
N GLN A 231 -32.34 -13.40 9.24
CA GLN A 231 -31.49 -14.36 9.94
C GLN A 231 -32.18 -15.72 9.96
N GLY A 232 -31.92 -16.54 8.95
CA GLY A 232 -32.39 -17.92 8.86
C GLY A 232 -31.31 -18.92 9.23
N LYS A 233 -31.71 -20.04 9.85
CA LYS A 233 -30.81 -21.21 9.93
C LYS A 233 -30.51 -21.66 8.49
N MET A 234 -29.22 -21.89 8.19
CA MET A 234 -28.88 -22.62 6.95
C MET A 234 -29.70 -23.91 6.94
N MET A 235 -30.41 -24.15 5.84
CA MET A 235 -31.08 -25.43 5.66
C MET A 235 -30.02 -26.53 5.66
N SER A 236 -30.17 -27.45 6.59
CA SER A 236 -29.36 -28.69 6.68
C SER A 236 -29.71 -29.63 5.55
#